data_973083718f6657c4871a0fc37af1dd99
#
_entry.id   973083718f6657c4871a0fc37af1dd99
#
_cell.length_a   1.000
_cell.length_b   1.000
_cell.length_c   1.000
_cell.angle_alpha   90.00
_cell.angle_beta   90.00
_cell.angle_gamma   90.00
#
_symmetry.space_group_name_H-M   'P 1'
#
loop_
_entity.id
_entity.type
_entity.pdbx_description
1 polymer ?
#
loop_
_entity_poly.entity_id
_entity_poly.type
_entity_poly.pdbx_seq_one_letter_code
_entity_poly.pdbx_strand_id
1 'polypeptide(L)'
;MLRIKSVLLETERFIINKLNLDDLQFLAKLDSDPLVRKYLDGKVKTLDETREYLSENIESYWRFGFGRYAVRTKENLKPIGICGFLMEDYGVDFGYRLSRAVWGHGIATEVANSVIKYGIDQLKLRKITGIVLPDN
;
A
#
# COMPACT_ATOMS: atom_id res chain seq x y z
N MET A 1 7.41 18.06 -16.88
CA MET A 1 7.07 18.25 -15.46
C MET A 1 6.18 17.11 -14.99
N LEU A 2 6.58 16.46 -13.91
CA LEU A 2 5.77 15.43 -13.31
C LEU A 2 4.61 16.05 -12.54
N ARG A 3 3.43 15.48 -12.72
CA ARG A 3 2.22 15.94 -12.04
C ARG A 3 1.54 14.81 -11.31
N ILE A 4 1.02 15.14 -10.14
CA ILE A 4 0.15 14.26 -9.40
C ILE A 4 -1.09 15.08 -9.02
N LYS A 5 -2.28 14.56 -9.38
CA LYS A 5 -3.53 15.31 -9.20
C LYS A 5 -3.91 15.49 -7.74
N SER A 6 -3.60 14.51 -6.92
CA SER A 6 -3.90 14.58 -5.50
C SER A 6 -2.84 13.84 -4.72
N VAL A 7 -2.40 14.48 -3.64
CA VAL A 7 -1.48 13.91 -2.67
C VAL A 7 -2.26 13.70 -1.40
N LEU A 8 -2.28 12.45 -0.91
CA LEU A 8 -2.95 12.14 0.35
C LEU A 8 -2.11 12.64 1.51
N LEU A 9 -0.83 12.31 1.48
CA LEU A 9 0.15 12.80 2.45
C LEU A 9 1.56 12.67 1.89
N GLU A 10 2.50 13.32 2.53
CA GLU A 10 3.92 13.26 2.20
C GLU A 10 4.72 12.83 3.40
N THR A 11 5.80 12.09 3.15
CA THR A 11 6.86 11.85 4.11
C THR A 11 8.11 12.59 3.64
N GLU A 12 9.21 12.42 4.35
CA GLU A 12 10.46 13.05 3.93
C GLU A 12 10.87 12.66 2.50
N ARG A 13 10.73 11.37 2.15
CA ARG A 13 11.21 10.85 0.87
C ARG A 13 10.11 10.50 -0.12
N PHE A 14 8.85 10.39 0.33
CA PHE A 14 7.78 9.79 -0.48
C PHE A 14 6.53 10.62 -0.52
N ILE A 15 5.78 10.39 -1.59
CA ILE A 15 4.42 10.88 -1.77
C ILE A 15 3.49 9.67 -1.70
N ILE A 16 2.41 9.80 -0.93
CA ILE A 16 1.41 8.75 -0.76
C ILE A 16 0.10 9.22 -1.36
N ASN A 17 -0.43 8.42 -2.28
CA ASN A 17 -1.71 8.74 -2.91
C ASN A 17 -2.47 7.48 -3.29
N LYS A 18 -3.70 7.66 -3.74
CA LYS A 18 -4.54 6.52 -4.14
C LYS A 18 -3.94 5.81 -5.34
N LEU A 19 -4.05 4.48 -5.32
CA LEU A 19 -3.79 3.66 -6.49
C LEU A 19 -4.85 3.95 -7.56
N ASN A 20 -4.46 3.84 -8.82
CA ASN A 20 -5.37 3.94 -9.96
C ASN A 20 -5.09 2.78 -10.93
N LEU A 21 -5.89 2.67 -11.99
CA LEU A 21 -5.77 1.57 -12.93
C LEU A 21 -4.43 1.54 -13.65
N ASP A 22 -3.76 2.67 -13.78
CA ASP A 22 -2.43 2.75 -14.41
C ASP A 22 -1.35 2.09 -13.54
N ASP A 23 -1.63 1.81 -12.28
CA ASP A 23 -0.69 1.15 -11.37
C ASP A 23 -0.71 -0.38 -11.49
N LEU A 24 -1.54 -0.94 -12.38
CA LEU A 24 -1.70 -2.39 -12.50
C LEU A 24 -0.37 -3.11 -12.77
N GLN A 25 0.43 -2.62 -13.70
CA GLN A 25 1.67 -3.28 -14.07
C GLN A 25 2.67 -3.30 -12.92
N PHE A 26 2.77 -2.19 -12.20
CA PHE A 26 3.60 -2.14 -11.00
C PHE A 26 3.14 -3.15 -9.96
N LEU A 27 1.85 -3.16 -9.67
CA LEU A 27 1.29 -4.03 -8.65
C LEU A 27 1.44 -5.50 -9.04
N ALA A 28 1.25 -5.83 -10.32
CA ALA A 28 1.45 -7.18 -10.82
C ALA A 28 2.91 -7.65 -10.63
N LYS A 29 3.86 -6.78 -10.91
CA LYS A 29 5.27 -7.08 -10.70
C LYS A 29 5.59 -7.28 -9.23
N LEU A 30 5.08 -6.40 -8.37
CA LEU A 30 5.27 -6.50 -6.92
C LEU A 30 4.75 -7.83 -6.38
N ASP A 31 3.54 -8.22 -6.75
CA ASP A 31 2.88 -9.41 -6.23
C ASP A 31 3.27 -10.70 -6.96
N SER A 32 4.09 -10.62 -7.99
CA SER A 32 4.70 -11.80 -8.62
C SER A 32 6.03 -12.18 -7.96
N ASP A 33 6.55 -11.36 -7.06
CA ASP A 33 7.82 -11.63 -6.40
C ASP A 33 7.60 -12.54 -5.18
N PRO A 34 8.13 -13.80 -5.19
CA PRO A 34 7.93 -14.73 -4.08
C PRO A 34 8.46 -14.20 -2.74
N LEU A 35 9.54 -13.40 -2.76
CA LEU A 35 10.11 -12.86 -1.53
C LEU A 35 9.21 -11.77 -0.94
N VAL A 36 8.53 -11.00 -1.76
CA VAL A 36 7.53 -10.03 -1.30
C VAL A 36 6.35 -10.76 -0.66
N ARG A 37 5.88 -11.83 -1.31
CA ARG A 37 4.71 -12.57 -0.85
C ARG A 37 4.99 -13.51 0.32
N LYS A 38 6.26 -13.85 0.56
CA LYS A 38 6.67 -14.80 1.61
C LYS A 38 6.07 -14.49 2.97
N TYR A 39 6.04 -13.23 3.35
CA TYR A 39 5.57 -12.79 4.66
C TYR A 39 4.11 -12.36 4.67
N LEU A 40 3.39 -12.65 3.59
CA LEU A 40 1.95 -12.42 3.48
C LEU A 40 1.26 -13.78 3.52
N ASP A 41 0.73 -14.24 2.39
CA ASP A 41 0.13 -15.59 2.31
C ASP A 41 1.05 -16.62 1.66
N GLY A 42 2.26 -16.22 1.28
CA GLY A 42 3.24 -17.08 0.62
C GLY A 42 2.92 -17.40 -0.83
N LYS A 43 1.88 -16.78 -1.39
CA LYS A 43 1.39 -17.08 -2.74
C LYS A 43 1.58 -15.87 -3.65
N VAL A 44 2.28 -16.09 -4.78
CA VAL A 44 2.35 -15.07 -5.83
C VAL A 44 0.99 -14.96 -6.51
N LYS A 45 0.72 -13.79 -7.08
CA LYS A 45 -0.56 -13.50 -7.72
C LYS A 45 -0.40 -13.49 -9.24
N THR A 46 -1.43 -13.98 -9.92
CA THR A 46 -1.54 -13.84 -11.38
C THR A 46 -1.95 -12.41 -11.73
N LEU A 47 -1.82 -12.06 -13.00
CA LEU A 47 -2.28 -10.74 -13.46
C LEU A 47 -3.77 -10.54 -13.21
N ASP A 48 -4.59 -11.56 -13.46
CA ASP A 48 -6.03 -11.47 -13.24
C ASP A 48 -6.36 -11.26 -11.78
N GLU A 49 -5.68 -11.99 -10.88
CA GLU A 49 -5.87 -11.82 -9.44
C GLU A 49 -5.47 -10.41 -8.99
N THR A 50 -4.38 -9.87 -9.54
CA THR A 50 -3.91 -8.52 -9.23
C THR A 50 -4.91 -7.48 -9.75
N ARG A 51 -5.45 -7.69 -10.95
CA ARG A 51 -6.46 -6.78 -11.49
C ARG A 51 -7.70 -6.73 -10.61
N GLU A 52 -8.16 -7.89 -10.16
CA GLU A 52 -9.30 -7.98 -9.25
C GLU A 52 -9.01 -7.27 -7.92
N TYR A 53 -7.85 -7.54 -7.34
CA TYR A 53 -7.41 -6.87 -6.11
C TYR A 53 -7.38 -5.34 -6.26
N LEU A 54 -6.82 -4.85 -7.37
CA LEU A 54 -6.76 -3.42 -7.63
C LEU A 54 -8.15 -2.80 -7.74
N SER A 55 -9.07 -3.47 -8.46
CA SER A 55 -10.45 -3.00 -8.59
C SER A 55 -11.15 -2.94 -7.24
N GLU A 56 -11.01 -3.97 -6.43
CA GLU A 56 -11.59 -4.01 -5.08
C GLU A 56 -11.01 -2.92 -4.17
N ASN A 57 -9.71 -2.66 -4.30
CA ASN A 57 -9.07 -1.61 -3.52
C ASN A 57 -9.56 -0.22 -3.92
N ILE A 58 -9.74 0.02 -5.22
CA ILE A 58 -10.29 1.29 -5.69
C ILE A 58 -11.73 1.46 -5.20
N GLU A 59 -12.53 0.39 -5.24
CA GLU A 59 -13.88 0.42 -4.69
C GLU A 59 -13.87 0.74 -3.19
N SER A 60 -12.89 0.23 -2.45
CA SER A 60 -12.76 0.48 -1.02
C SER A 60 -12.66 1.97 -0.70
N TYR A 61 -11.99 2.76 -1.53
CA TYR A 61 -11.90 4.21 -1.32
C TYR A 61 -13.28 4.86 -1.29
N TRP A 62 -14.19 4.39 -2.14
CA TRP A 62 -15.55 4.91 -2.21
C TRP A 62 -16.44 4.35 -1.10
N ARG A 63 -16.31 3.06 -0.83
CA ARG A 63 -17.19 2.36 0.09
C ARG A 63 -16.85 2.64 1.56
N PHE A 64 -15.56 2.65 1.89
CA PHE A 64 -15.10 2.78 3.27
C PHE A 64 -14.32 4.08 3.54
N GLY A 65 -13.97 4.82 2.51
CA GLY A 65 -13.18 6.04 2.66
C GLY A 65 -11.69 5.79 2.78
N PHE A 66 -11.22 4.55 2.61
CA PHE A 66 -9.81 4.19 2.69
C PHE A 66 -9.50 2.97 1.83
N GLY A 67 -8.22 2.71 1.66
CA GLY A 67 -7.70 1.54 0.95
C GLY A 67 -6.19 1.48 1.12
N ARG A 68 -5.53 0.59 0.39
CA ARG A 68 -4.09 0.61 0.25
C ARG A 68 -3.73 1.76 -0.70
N TYR A 69 -2.67 2.48 -0.37
CA TYR A 69 -2.22 3.65 -1.14
C TYR A 69 -0.90 3.35 -1.82
N ALA A 70 -0.64 4.03 -2.93
CA ALA A 70 0.66 3.95 -3.59
C ALA A 70 1.69 4.75 -2.80
N VAL A 71 2.88 4.18 -2.66
CA VAL A 71 4.06 4.87 -2.11
C VAL A 71 4.96 5.19 -3.29
N ARG A 72 5.14 6.49 -3.58
CA ARG A 72 5.89 6.97 -4.76
C ARG A 72 7.08 7.80 -4.33
N THR A 73 8.17 7.70 -5.07
CA THR A 73 9.32 8.57 -4.83
C THR A 73 9.00 10.00 -5.24
N LYS A 74 9.50 10.97 -4.48
CA LYS A 74 9.33 12.39 -4.82
C LYS A 74 10.06 12.75 -6.10
N GLU A 75 11.17 12.07 -6.37
CA GLU A 75 12.04 12.36 -7.49
C GLU A 75 11.34 12.18 -8.84
N ASN A 76 10.62 11.08 -9.04
CA ASN A 76 10.02 10.78 -10.34
C ASN A 76 8.60 10.21 -10.25
N LEU A 77 8.00 10.21 -9.07
CA LEU A 77 6.66 9.69 -8.80
C LEU A 77 6.51 8.20 -9.12
N LYS A 78 7.62 7.48 -9.20
CA LYS A 78 7.61 6.04 -9.45
C LYS A 78 7.12 5.30 -8.21
N PRO A 79 6.16 4.37 -8.34
CA PRO A 79 5.71 3.59 -7.20
C PRO A 79 6.79 2.59 -6.77
N ILE A 80 6.96 2.46 -5.46
CA ILE A 80 7.91 1.50 -4.86
C ILE A 80 7.21 0.53 -3.93
N GLY A 81 5.95 0.71 -3.68
CA GLY A 81 5.18 -0.17 -2.82
C GLY A 81 3.78 0.34 -2.57
N ILE A 82 3.09 -0.35 -1.68
CA ILE A 82 1.77 0.06 -1.22
C ILE A 82 1.73 0.01 0.31
N CYS A 83 0.84 0.82 0.89
CA CYS A 83 0.67 0.90 2.33
C CYS A 83 -0.71 1.47 2.62
N GLY A 84 -1.43 0.90 3.57
CA GLY A 84 -2.73 1.45 3.93
C GLY A 84 -3.64 0.45 4.59
N PHE A 85 -4.94 0.66 4.42
CA PHE A 85 -5.98 -0.03 5.17
C PHE A 85 -6.93 -0.79 4.26
N LEU A 86 -7.39 -1.94 4.72
CA LEU A 86 -8.49 -2.67 4.08
C LEU A 86 -9.47 -3.12 5.14
N MET A 87 -10.75 -3.17 4.79
CA MET A 87 -11.76 -3.72 5.68
C MET A 87 -11.76 -5.24 5.55
N GLU A 88 -11.52 -5.91 6.65
CA GLU A 88 -11.52 -7.36 6.75
C GLU A 88 -12.60 -7.82 7.73
N ASP A 89 -12.83 -9.13 7.84
CA ASP A 89 -13.82 -9.69 8.75
C ASP A 89 -13.57 -9.29 10.21
N TYR A 90 -12.30 -9.14 10.58
CA TYR A 90 -11.91 -8.77 11.94
C TYR A 90 -11.80 -7.25 12.16
N GLY A 91 -12.13 -6.44 11.16
CA GLY A 91 -12.08 -4.98 11.22
C GLY A 91 -11.06 -4.40 10.24
N VAL A 92 -10.56 -3.21 10.56
CA VAL A 92 -9.63 -2.50 9.66
C VAL A 92 -8.24 -3.10 9.80
N ASP A 93 -7.72 -3.60 8.67
CA ASP A 93 -6.37 -4.17 8.59
C ASP A 93 -5.40 -3.15 8.02
N PHE A 94 -4.28 -2.95 8.71
CA PHE A 94 -3.17 -2.17 8.18
C PHE A 94 -2.13 -3.11 7.60
N GLY A 95 -1.61 -2.76 6.42
CA GLY A 95 -0.54 -3.53 5.82
C GLY A 95 0.27 -2.71 4.84
N TYR A 96 1.43 -3.22 4.53
CA TYR A 96 2.30 -2.64 3.51
C TYR A 96 3.10 -3.73 2.83
N ARG A 97 3.52 -3.47 1.60
CA ARG A 97 4.55 -4.26 0.93
C ARG A 97 5.32 -3.38 -0.04
N LEU A 98 6.62 -3.57 -0.06
CA LEU A 98 7.56 -2.77 -0.84
C LEU A 98 8.31 -3.64 -1.83
N SER A 99 8.66 -3.06 -2.98
CA SER A 99 9.55 -3.72 -3.93
C SER A 99 10.84 -4.12 -3.24
N ARG A 100 11.30 -5.33 -3.52
CA ARG A 100 12.49 -5.90 -2.88
C ARG A 100 13.72 -4.99 -3.01
N ALA A 101 13.86 -4.32 -4.14
CA ALA A 101 14.99 -3.44 -4.42
C ALA A 101 15.16 -2.30 -3.41
N VAL A 102 14.10 -1.93 -2.68
CA VAL A 102 14.16 -0.81 -1.73
C VAL A 102 14.19 -1.25 -0.27
N TRP A 103 14.24 -2.54 0.00
CA TRP A 103 14.32 -3.04 1.37
C TRP A 103 15.62 -2.62 2.05
N GLY A 104 15.59 -2.51 3.37
CA GLY A 104 16.78 -2.21 4.17
C GLY A 104 17.13 -0.72 4.30
N HIS A 105 16.22 0.18 3.88
CA HIS A 105 16.46 1.63 3.91
C HIS A 105 15.54 2.40 4.87
N GLY A 106 14.85 1.69 5.77
CA GLY A 106 13.96 2.32 6.74
C GLY A 106 12.66 2.86 6.15
N ILE A 107 12.35 2.51 4.91
CA ILE A 107 11.19 3.02 4.19
C ILE A 107 9.88 2.57 4.83
N ALA A 108 9.79 1.29 5.18
CA ALA A 108 8.59 0.74 5.80
C ALA A 108 8.21 1.50 7.07
N THR A 109 9.19 1.78 7.93
CA THR A 109 8.97 2.51 9.18
C THR A 109 8.52 3.95 8.91
N GLU A 110 9.19 4.63 8.00
CA GLU A 110 8.84 6.01 7.63
C GLU A 110 7.40 6.10 7.13
N VAL A 111 7.04 5.23 6.20
CA VAL A 111 5.73 5.23 5.55
C VAL A 111 4.65 4.75 6.50
N ALA A 112 4.89 3.65 7.22
CA ALA A 112 3.91 3.10 8.16
C ALA A 112 3.52 4.11 9.24
N ASN A 113 4.50 4.78 9.84
CA ASN A 113 4.23 5.78 10.87
C ASN A 113 3.32 6.90 10.35
N SER A 114 3.60 7.39 9.15
CA SER A 114 2.80 8.47 8.55
C SER A 114 1.41 8.02 8.17
N VAL A 115 1.26 6.83 7.60
CA VAL A 115 -0.03 6.31 7.17
C VAL A 115 -0.91 5.95 8.37
N ILE A 116 -0.35 5.34 9.40
CA ILE A 116 -1.11 5.03 10.63
C ILE A 116 -1.59 6.32 11.28
N LYS A 117 -0.74 7.33 11.37
CA LYS A 117 -1.14 8.63 11.91
C LYS A 117 -2.27 9.25 11.11
N TYR A 118 -2.19 9.16 9.79
CA TYR A 118 -3.27 9.61 8.89
C TYR A 118 -4.58 8.85 9.19
N GLY A 119 -4.50 7.54 9.38
CA GLY A 119 -5.65 6.72 9.71
C GLY A 119 -6.32 7.14 11.01
N ILE A 120 -5.54 7.43 12.02
CA ILE A 120 -6.06 7.86 13.32
C ILE A 120 -6.60 9.28 13.25
N ASP A 121 -5.83 10.22 12.70
CA ASP A 121 -6.14 11.64 12.77
C ASP A 121 -7.17 12.09 11.73
N GLN A 122 -7.06 11.59 10.50
CA GLN A 122 -7.92 12.04 9.40
C GLN A 122 -9.07 11.08 9.12
N LEU A 123 -8.81 9.78 9.12
CA LEU A 123 -9.85 8.78 8.88
C LEU A 123 -10.63 8.43 10.16
N LYS A 124 -10.14 8.86 11.31
CA LYS A 124 -10.79 8.63 12.62
C LYS A 124 -10.94 7.14 12.95
N LEU A 125 -9.99 6.33 12.51
CA LEU A 125 -10.00 4.91 12.82
C LEU A 125 -9.67 4.69 14.29
N ARG A 126 -10.52 3.94 14.99
CA ARG A 126 -10.33 3.69 16.42
C ARG A 126 -9.56 2.44 16.72
N LYS A 127 -9.64 1.45 15.84
CA LYS A 127 -8.94 0.18 15.99
C LYS A 127 -8.33 -0.21 14.65
N ILE A 128 -7.03 -0.43 14.66
CA ILE A 128 -6.28 -0.83 13.48
C ILE A 128 -5.54 -2.11 13.84
N THR A 129 -5.71 -3.16 13.04
CA THR A 129 -5.07 -4.46 13.24
C THR A 129 -4.04 -4.68 12.14
N GLY A 130 -2.90 -5.25 12.49
CA GLY A 130 -1.91 -5.69 11.53
C GLY A 130 -1.56 -7.14 11.81
N ILE A 131 -1.49 -7.96 10.77
CA ILE A 131 -1.09 -9.36 10.90
C ILE A 131 0.38 -9.46 10.55
N VAL A 132 1.17 -10.00 11.47
CA VAL A 132 2.61 -10.20 11.28
C VAL A 132 2.91 -11.68 11.39
N LEU A 133 3.53 -12.25 10.37
CA LEU A 133 3.97 -13.64 10.41
C LEU A 133 5.20 -13.78 11.30
N PRO A 134 5.40 -14.98 11.92
CA PRO A 134 6.50 -15.15 12.87
C PRO A 134 7.89 -14.81 12.37
N ASP A 135 8.15 -14.99 11.09
CA ASP A 135 9.46 -14.74 10.48
C ASP A 135 9.63 -13.34 9.90
N ASN A 136 8.65 -12.50 10.09
CA ASN A 136 8.66 -11.16 9.48
C ASN A 136 9.26 -10.11 10.42
#